data_564611894bce41c331eb7150d73be400
#
_entry.id   564611894bce41c331eb7150d73be400
#
_cell.length_a   1.000
_cell.length_b   1.000
_cell.length_c   1.000
_cell.angle_alpha   90.00
_cell.angle_beta   90.00
_cell.angle_gamma   90.00
#
_symmetry.space_group_name_H-M   'P 1'
#
loop_
_entity.id
_entity.type
_entity.pdbx_description
1 polymer ?
#
loop_
_entity_poly.entity_id
_entity_poly.type
_entity_poly.pdbx_seq_one_letter_code
_entity_poly.pdbx_strand_id
1 'polypeptide(L)'
;MNAKSLHNVMKRKLKQAGDKFPELKTLHAHEIKAKDAYPCVKYHILESILSKDVTISYIVVDLHYTEGRLLKDKNILYNFAAKILISKLITQNDEGKTVNILFDNKTTKIASKNSLREYIIADIVYEKGLDVNINFEYKDSDAGDAFIIQAADYVANGLYANYEYNNNIYKNLVKEKINVVQYISCLCGSR
;
A
#
# COMPACT_ATOMS: atom_id res chain seq x y z
N MET A 1 -0.07 0.40 15.58
CA MET A 1 -0.24 -0.91 14.87
C MET A 1 0.73 -1.94 15.41
N ASN A 2 0.28 -3.14 15.77
CA ASN A 2 1.18 -4.25 16.12
C ASN A 2 1.53 -5.04 14.85
N ALA A 3 2.61 -4.62 14.17
CA ALA A 3 3.08 -5.22 12.92
C ALA A 3 3.32 -6.75 13.03
N LYS A 4 3.82 -7.22 14.20
CA LYS A 4 4.04 -8.65 14.46
C LYS A 4 2.72 -9.45 14.46
N SER A 5 1.64 -8.87 14.99
CA SER A 5 0.32 -9.51 15.01
C SER A 5 -0.26 -9.65 13.60
N LEU A 6 -0.15 -8.59 12.77
CA LEU A 6 -0.56 -8.62 11.37
C LEU A 6 0.27 -9.63 10.58
N HIS A 7 1.59 -9.61 10.72
CA HIS A 7 2.49 -10.56 10.08
C HIS A 7 2.08 -12.03 10.36
N ASN A 8 1.87 -12.36 11.63
CA ASN A 8 1.53 -13.73 12.03
C ASN A 8 0.16 -14.20 11.49
N VAL A 9 -0.83 -13.31 11.47
CA VAL A 9 -2.14 -13.66 10.92
C VAL A 9 -2.08 -13.87 9.41
N MET A 10 -1.37 -13.01 8.69
CA MET A 10 -1.18 -13.15 7.25
C MET A 10 -0.46 -14.45 6.89
N LYS A 11 0.68 -14.74 7.55
CA LYS A 11 1.42 -15.99 7.39
C LYS A 11 0.51 -17.21 7.52
N ARG A 12 -0.28 -17.26 8.60
CA ARG A 12 -1.20 -18.38 8.86
C ARG A 12 -2.29 -18.49 7.80
N LYS A 13 -2.90 -17.36 7.42
CA LYS A 13 -4.04 -17.36 6.49
C LYS A 13 -3.64 -17.67 5.06
N LEU A 14 -2.50 -17.16 4.60
CA LEU A 14 -1.96 -17.51 3.29
C LEU A 14 -1.54 -18.97 3.21
N LYS A 15 -0.95 -19.51 4.29
CA LYS A 15 -0.68 -20.95 4.37
C LYS A 15 -1.97 -21.76 4.26
N GLN A 16 -3.02 -21.44 5.03
CA GLN A 16 -4.31 -22.13 4.99
C GLN A 16 -4.94 -22.03 3.60
N ALA A 17 -4.88 -20.87 2.95
CA ALA A 17 -5.38 -20.70 1.59
C ALA A 17 -4.65 -21.61 0.60
N GLY A 18 -3.31 -21.64 0.65
CA GLY A 18 -2.52 -22.48 -0.23
C GLY A 18 -2.62 -23.98 0.06
N ASP A 19 -2.94 -24.39 1.29
CA ASP A 19 -3.19 -25.80 1.61
C ASP A 19 -4.58 -26.24 1.11
N LYS A 20 -5.56 -25.33 1.10
CA LYS A 20 -6.91 -25.59 0.59
C LYS A 20 -7.02 -25.47 -0.93
N PHE A 21 -6.22 -24.63 -1.54
CA PHE A 21 -6.18 -24.32 -2.98
C PHE A 21 -4.72 -24.40 -3.49
N PRO A 22 -4.18 -25.62 -3.65
CA PRO A 22 -2.76 -25.81 -4.02
C PRO A 22 -2.38 -25.13 -5.35
N GLU A 23 -3.31 -24.98 -6.27
CA GLU A 23 -3.12 -24.31 -7.55
C GLU A 23 -2.72 -22.84 -7.41
N LEU A 24 -3.12 -22.18 -6.34
CA LEU A 24 -2.70 -20.78 -6.07
C LEU A 24 -1.21 -20.65 -5.73
N LYS A 25 -0.59 -21.73 -5.20
CA LYS A 25 0.85 -21.78 -4.91
C LYS A 25 1.70 -21.99 -6.16
N THR A 26 1.14 -22.59 -7.21
CA THR A 26 1.90 -22.90 -8.42
C THR A 26 2.19 -21.67 -9.28
N LEU A 27 1.41 -20.61 -9.12
CA LEU A 27 1.57 -19.37 -9.88
C LEU A 27 2.78 -18.54 -9.39
N HIS A 28 3.07 -18.59 -8.10
CA HIS A 28 4.17 -17.85 -7.47
C HIS A 28 4.74 -18.66 -6.30
N ALA A 29 6.05 -18.90 -6.28
CA ALA A 29 6.70 -19.85 -5.38
C ALA A 29 6.47 -19.59 -3.87
N HIS A 30 6.30 -18.33 -3.46
CA HIS A 30 6.21 -17.95 -2.04
C HIS A 30 5.07 -16.95 -1.75
N GLU A 31 4.23 -16.65 -2.74
CA GLU A 31 3.21 -15.62 -2.63
C GLU A 31 1.90 -16.10 -3.28
N ILE A 32 0.77 -15.86 -2.62
CA ILE A 32 -0.56 -15.89 -3.24
C ILE A 32 -0.95 -14.44 -3.50
N LYS A 33 -0.79 -13.98 -4.75
CA LYS A 33 -1.12 -12.60 -5.12
C LYS A 33 -2.62 -12.34 -5.01
N ALA A 34 -2.97 -11.17 -4.51
CA ALA A 34 -4.36 -10.79 -4.35
C ALA A 34 -5.15 -10.84 -5.66
N LYS A 35 -4.53 -10.48 -6.80
CA LYS A 35 -5.19 -10.51 -8.12
C LYS A 35 -5.58 -11.93 -8.56
N ASP A 36 -4.77 -12.94 -8.17
CA ASP A 36 -4.93 -14.34 -8.58
C ASP A 36 -5.73 -15.16 -7.54
N ALA A 37 -5.97 -14.59 -6.36
CA ALA A 37 -6.72 -15.24 -5.29
C ALA A 37 -8.22 -15.31 -5.61
N TYR A 38 -8.85 -16.45 -5.29
CA TYR A 38 -10.30 -16.59 -5.38
C TYR A 38 -11.03 -15.56 -4.52
N PRO A 39 -12.23 -15.10 -4.92
CA PRO A 39 -12.99 -14.10 -4.17
C PRO A 39 -13.20 -14.45 -2.70
N CYS A 40 -13.49 -15.72 -2.38
CA CYS A 40 -13.64 -16.19 -1.00
C CYS A 40 -12.34 -16.13 -0.20
N VAL A 41 -11.19 -16.44 -0.82
CA VAL A 41 -9.87 -16.33 -0.20
C VAL A 41 -9.54 -14.86 0.09
N LYS A 42 -9.76 -14.00 -0.91
CA LYS A 42 -9.55 -12.55 -0.78
C LYS A 42 -10.39 -11.97 0.36
N TYR A 43 -11.69 -12.29 0.40
CA TYR A 43 -12.59 -11.85 1.45
C TYR A 43 -12.10 -12.28 2.84
N HIS A 44 -11.76 -13.55 3.01
CA HIS A 44 -11.32 -14.09 4.29
C HIS A 44 -9.97 -13.51 4.77
N ILE A 45 -9.06 -13.23 3.83
CA ILE A 45 -7.79 -12.56 4.17
C ILE A 45 -8.04 -11.13 4.62
N LEU A 46 -8.87 -10.36 3.88
CA LEU A 46 -9.23 -9.00 4.27
C LEU A 46 -9.90 -8.96 5.64
N GLU A 47 -10.88 -9.81 5.90
CA GLU A 47 -11.53 -9.91 7.21
C GLU A 47 -10.50 -10.20 8.33
N SER A 48 -9.52 -11.05 8.05
CA SER A 48 -8.44 -11.37 9.00
C SER A 48 -7.49 -10.19 9.26
N ILE A 49 -7.22 -9.36 8.25
CA ILE A 49 -6.47 -8.10 8.40
C ILE A 49 -7.24 -7.14 9.30
N LEU A 50 -8.54 -6.99 9.05
CA LEU A 50 -9.42 -6.06 9.80
C LEU A 50 -9.61 -6.46 11.26
N SER A 51 -9.42 -7.73 11.60
CA SER A 51 -9.42 -8.21 12.99
C SER A 51 -8.25 -7.68 13.81
N LYS A 52 -7.29 -6.99 13.17
CA LYS A 52 -6.13 -6.40 13.81
C LYS A 52 -6.30 -4.90 13.99
N ASP A 53 -5.49 -4.34 14.88
CA ASP A 53 -5.38 -2.91 15.05
C ASP A 53 -4.60 -2.31 13.86
N VAL A 54 -5.33 -2.09 12.78
CA VAL A 54 -4.84 -1.51 11.53
C VAL A 54 -5.73 -0.35 11.10
N THR A 55 -5.12 0.62 10.45
CA THR A 55 -5.79 1.68 9.71
C THR A 55 -5.40 1.57 8.24
N ILE A 56 -6.33 1.88 7.36
CA ILE A 56 -6.14 1.84 5.92
C ILE A 56 -6.15 3.27 5.38
N SER A 57 -5.10 3.63 4.68
CA SER A 57 -5.03 4.89 3.95
C SER A 57 -4.57 4.60 2.53
N TYR A 58 -5.20 5.22 1.56
CA TYR A 58 -4.90 4.96 0.16
C TYR A 58 -5.06 6.18 -0.72
N ILE A 59 -4.46 6.10 -1.89
CA ILE A 59 -4.57 7.10 -2.93
C ILE A 59 -5.12 6.47 -4.20
N VAL A 60 -6.04 7.17 -4.82
CA VAL A 60 -6.61 6.80 -6.13
C VAL A 60 -6.03 7.72 -7.18
N VAL A 61 -5.39 7.14 -8.19
CA VAL A 61 -4.87 7.87 -9.34
C VAL A 61 -5.75 7.57 -10.53
N ASP A 62 -6.50 8.57 -10.99
CA ASP A 62 -7.27 8.45 -12.22
C ASP A 62 -6.37 8.79 -13.41
N LEU A 63 -6.01 7.75 -14.17
CA LEU A 63 -5.08 7.88 -15.29
C LEU A 63 -5.68 8.68 -16.46
N HIS A 64 -7.00 8.75 -16.59
CA HIS A 64 -7.66 9.52 -17.65
C HIS A 64 -7.50 11.03 -17.45
N TYR A 65 -7.37 11.46 -16.20
CA TYR A 65 -7.24 12.87 -15.83
C TYR A 65 -5.82 13.23 -15.33
N THR A 66 -4.87 12.32 -15.43
CA THR A 66 -3.48 12.57 -14.97
C THR A 66 -2.66 13.23 -16.09
N GLU A 67 -1.88 14.25 -15.74
CA GLU A 67 -1.03 14.95 -16.70
C GLU A 67 -0.08 14.00 -17.45
N GLY A 68 0.02 14.19 -18.76
CA GLY A 68 0.84 13.34 -19.62
C GLY A 68 2.34 13.26 -19.23
N ARG A 69 2.87 14.26 -18.52
CA ARG A 69 4.24 14.21 -17.97
C ARG A 69 4.40 13.15 -16.89
N LEU A 70 3.42 13.03 -16.00
CA LEU A 70 3.42 12.02 -14.92
C LEU A 70 3.17 10.61 -15.47
N LEU A 71 2.45 10.49 -16.59
CA LEU A 71 2.20 9.21 -17.24
C LEU A 71 3.42 8.66 -17.99
N LYS A 72 4.37 9.53 -18.40
CA LYS A 72 5.56 9.11 -19.14
C LYS A 72 6.51 8.24 -18.31
N ASP A 73 6.56 8.46 -17.01
CA ASP A 73 7.39 7.67 -16.10
C ASP A 73 6.57 7.21 -14.89
N LYS A 74 6.27 5.92 -14.86
CA LYS A 74 5.52 5.28 -13.76
C LYS A 74 6.19 5.44 -12.40
N ASN A 75 7.52 5.60 -12.35
CA ASN A 75 8.21 5.80 -11.08
C ASN A 75 7.98 7.22 -10.56
N ILE A 76 7.94 8.22 -11.44
CA ILE A 76 7.63 9.60 -11.05
C ILE A 76 6.22 9.67 -10.49
N LEU A 77 5.26 9.08 -11.19
CA LEU A 77 3.87 9.03 -10.73
C LEU A 77 3.74 8.33 -9.37
N TYR A 78 4.41 7.18 -9.23
CA TYR A 78 4.44 6.43 -7.98
C TYR A 78 5.04 7.25 -6.83
N ASN A 79 6.21 7.86 -7.04
CA ASN A 79 6.89 8.67 -6.04
C ASN A 79 6.04 9.88 -5.62
N PHE A 80 5.39 10.52 -6.57
CA PHE A 80 4.49 11.64 -6.33
C PHE A 80 3.28 11.21 -5.48
N ALA A 81 2.62 10.12 -5.86
CA ALA A 81 1.49 9.57 -5.12
C ALA A 81 1.90 9.14 -3.70
N ALA A 82 3.01 8.40 -3.59
CA ALA A 82 3.53 7.94 -2.29
C ALA A 82 3.88 9.13 -1.38
N LYS A 83 4.53 10.16 -1.90
CA LYS A 83 4.84 11.40 -1.14
C LYS A 83 3.56 12.04 -0.60
N ILE A 84 2.53 12.24 -1.45
CA ILE A 84 1.27 12.86 -1.03
C ILE A 84 0.61 12.04 0.09
N LEU A 85 0.55 10.71 -0.04
CA LEU A 85 -0.08 9.87 0.97
C LEU A 85 0.70 9.90 2.29
N ILE A 86 2.01 9.70 2.25
CA ILE A 86 2.85 9.64 3.44
C ILE A 86 2.88 11.00 4.16
N SER A 87 2.93 12.08 3.40
CA SER A 87 2.87 13.43 3.93
C SER A 87 1.59 13.72 4.74
N LYS A 88 0.48 13.09 4.37
CA LYS A 88 -0.77 13.20 5.13
C LYS A 88 -0.83 12.31 6.36
N LEU A 89 -0.07 11.22 6.36
CA LEU A 89 -0.05 10.26 7.46
C LEU A 89 0.87 10.68 8.60
N ILE A 90 1.98 11.35 8.28
CA ILE A 90 2.93 11.85 9.28
C ILE A 90 2.54 13.28 9.67
N THR A 91 2.25 13.46 10.94
CA THR A 91 1.70 14.68 11.52
C THR A 91 2.52 15.12 12.74
N GLN A 92 2.18 16.25 13.34
CA GLN A 92 2.77 16.72 14.60
C GLN A 92 2.67 15.70 15.75
N ASN A 93 1.67 14.81 15.71
CA ASN A 93 1.57 13.73 16.70
C ASN A 93 2.70 12.71 16.64
N ASP A 94 3.51 12.73 15.58
CA ASP A 94 4.64 11.83 15.37
C ASP A 94 5.98 12.48 15.69
N GLU A 95 6.01 13.73 16.14
CA GLU A 95 7.23 14.41 16.58
C GLU A 95 7.96 13.63 17.67
N GLY A 96 9.27 13.57 17.54
CA GLY A 96 10.18 12.82 18.42
C GLY A 96 10.07 11.29 18.27
N LYS A 97 9.23 10.79 17.35
CA LYS A 97 9.06 9.35 17.13
C LYS A 97 9.85 8.85 15.93
N THR A 98 10.04 7.52 15.90
CA THR A 98 10.56 6.83 14.74
C THR A 98 9.40 6.20 13.96
N VAL A 99 9.26 6.60 12.69
CA VAL A 99 8.30 6.04 11.74
C VAL A 99 9.03 5.08 10.80
N ASN A 100 8.59 3.84 10.74
CA ASN A 100 9.13 2.85 9.82
C ASN A 100 8.20 2.71 8.61
N ILE A 101 8.73 2.91 7.41
CA ILE A 101 7.98 2.81 6.15
C ILE A 101 8.56 1.63 5.37
N LEU A 102 7.71 0.64 5.10
CA LEU A 102 8.07 -0.55 4.35
C LEU A 102 7.45 -0.48 2.95
N PHE A 103 8.28 -0.54 1.92
CA PHE A 103 7.87 -0.53 0.51
C PHE A 103 8.09 -1.88 -0.16
N ASP A 104 7.22 -2.20 -1.14
CA ASP A 104 7.49 -3.28 -2.09
C ASP A 104 8.66 -2.89 -3.01
N ASN A 105 9.68 -3.76 -3.05
CA ASN A 105 10.91 -3.53 -3.82
C ASN A 105 10.70 -3.61 -5.34
N LYS A 106 9.67 -4.34 -5.80
CA LYS A 106 9.44 -4.59 -7.24
C LYS A 106 8.95 -3.36 -8.00
N THR A 107 8.39 -2.39 -7.30
CA THR A 107 7.75 -1.23 -7.93
C THR A 107 8.70 -0.11 -8.30
N THR A 108 9.93 -0.11 -7.78
CA THR A 108 10.85 1.04 -8.00
C THR A 108 12.25 0.60 -8.38
N LYS A 109 12.86 1.26 -9.39
CA LYS A 109 14.28 1.13 -9.70
C LYS A 109 15.13 1.76 -8.58
N ILE A 110 16.36 1.27 -8.38
CA ILE A 110 17.26 1.72 -7.29
C ILE A 110 17.44 3.26 -7.26
N ALA A 111 17.66 3.88 -8.41
CA ALA A 111 17.78 5.34 -8.50
C ALA A 111 16.51 6.07 -8.03
N SER A 112 15.31 5.52 -8.32
CA SER A 112 14.04 6.10 -7.89
C SER A 112 13.79 5.97 -6.38
N LYS A 113 14.41 4.98 -5.72
CA LYS A 113 14.23 4.76 -4.26
C LYS A 113 14.88 5.87 -3.45
N ASN A 114 16.10 6.26 -3.80
CA ASN A 114 16.78 7.38 -3.15
C ASN A 114 16.02 8.68 -3.37
N SER A 115 15.56 8.93 -4.60
CA SER A 115 14.73 10.09 -4.92
C SER A 115 13.42 10.11 -4.14
N LEU A 116 12.75 8.97 -3.95
CA LEU A 116 11.53 8.90 -3.14
C LEU A 116 11.81 9.23 -1.67
N ARG A 117 12.87 8.65 -1.10
CA ARG A 117 13.29 8.92 0.28
C ARG A 117 13.56 10.39 0.48
N GLU A 118 14.41 10.98 -0.36
CA GLU A 118 14.78 12.39 -0.29
C GLU A 118 13.56 13.30 -0.45
N TYR A 119 12.65 12.95 -1.36
CA TYR A 119 11.43 13.68 -1.63
C TYR A 119 10.46 13.69 -0.44
N ILE A 120 10.32 12.56 0.26
CA ILE A 120 9.50 12.45 1.48
C ILE A 120 10.17 13.21 2.64
N ILE A 121 11.48 13.04 2.85
CA ILE A 121 12.21 13.73 3.91
C ILE A 121 12.15 15.24 3.70
N ALA A 122 12.34 15.73 2.48
CA ALA A 122 12.24 17.16 2.16
C ALA A 122 10.87 17.73 2.55
N ASP A 123 9.80 17.03 2.20
CA ASP A 123 8.44 17.48 2.52
C ASP A 123 8.16 17.49 4.04
N ILE A 124 8.54 16.41 4.74
CA ILE A 124 8.16 16.24 6.15
C ILE A 124 9.08 17.04 7.08
N VAL A 125 10.39 16.94 6.87
CA VAL A 125 11.36 17.54 7.79
C VAL A 125 11.60 19.02 7.44
N TYR A 126 11.80 19.35 6.15
CA TYR A 126 12.15 20.71 5.75
C TYR A 126 10.92 21.61 5.50
N GLU A 127 9.92 21.14 4.75
CA GLU A 127 8.75 21.97 4.43
C GLU A 127 7.78 22.07 5.60
N LYS A 128 7.51 20.95 6.30
CA LYS A 128 6.60 20.92 7.46
C LYS A 128 7.29 21.20 8.80
N GLY A 129 8.63 21.14 8.86
CA GLY A 129 9.39 21.38 10.07
C GLY A 129 9.19 20.32 11.17
N LEU A 130 8.80 19.09 10.81
CA LEU A 130 8.55 18.03 11.79
C LEU A 130 9.86 17.31 12.16
N ASP A 131 10.16 17.22 13.45
CA ASP A 131 11.28 16.42 13.97
C ASP A 131 10.85 14.95 14.08
N VAL A 132 10.94 14.21 12.97
CA VAL A 132 10.55 12.80 12.88
C VAL A 132 11.68 12.00 12.27
N ASN A 133 12.06 10.92 12.94
CA ASN A 133 13.02 9.96 12.36
C ASN A 133 12.28 8.97 11.45
N ILE A 134 12.60 8.97 10.15
CA ILE A 134 11.92 8.13 9.15
C ILE A 134 12.88 7.05 8.64
N ASN A 135 12.57 5.80 8.93
CA ASN A 135 13.28 4.64 8.41
C ASN A 135 12.57 4.10 7.18
N PHE A 136 13.31 3.91 6.09
CA PHE A 136 12.83 3.34 4.85
C PHE A 136 13.38 1.93 4.68
N GLU A 137 12.48 0.96 4.52
CA GLU A 137 12.80 -0.42 4.22
C GLU A 137 12.15 -0.84 2.90
N TYR A 138 12.90 -1.55 2.06
CA TYR A 138 12.41 -2.09 0.79
C TYR A 138 12.53 -3.61 0.83
N LYS A 139 11.44 -4.31 0.54
CA LYS A 139 11.36 -5.76 0.61
C LYS A 139 10.58 -6.32 -0.57
N ASP A 140 11.07 -7.41 -1.14
CA ASP A 140 10.34 -8.08 -2.21
C ASP A 140 9.07 -8.75 -1.68
N SER A 141 7.94 -8.56 -2.33
CA SER A 141 6.65 -9.12 -1.91
C SER A 141 6.63 -10.65 -1.89
N ASP A 142 7.49 -11.30 -2.71
CA ASP A 142 7.68 -12.74 -2.76
C ASP A 142 8.74 -13.27 -1.77
N ALA A 143 9.37 -12.41 -0.98
CA ALA A 143 10.20 -12.87 0.13
C ALA A 143 9.34 -13.63 1.15
N GLY A 144 9.84 -14.75 1.65
CA GLY A 144 9.07 -15.67 2.50
C GLY A 144 8.57 -15.10 3.83
N ASP A 145 8.87 -13.83 4.13
CA ASP A 145 8.45 -13.09 5.32
C ASP A 145 7.82 -11.72 5.01
N ALA A 146 7.49 -11.43 3.74
CA ALA A 146 6.92 -10.15 3.29
C ALA A 146 5.40 -10.01 3.55
N PHE A 147 4.87 -10.65 4.57
CA PHE A 147 3.43 -10.75 4.83
C PHE A 147 2.72 -9.40 5.06
N ILE A 148 3.42 -8.37 5.51
CA ILE A 148 2.86 -7.02 5.68
C ILE A 148 2.65 -6.35 4.31
N ILE A 149 3.60 -6.53 3.38
CA ILE A 149 3.46 -6.03 2.00
C ILE A 149 2.32 -6.76 1.30
N GLN A 150 2.24 -8.09 1.46
CA GLN A 150 1.15 -8.87 0.91
C GLN A 150 -0.21 -8.44 1.48
N ALA A 151 -0.29 -8.07 2.76
CA ALA A 151 -1.52 -7.51 3.33
C ALA A 151 -1.93 -6.21 2.63
N ALA A 152 -0.97 -5.32 2.35
CA ALA A 152 -1.23 -4.09 1.60
C ALA A 152 -1.70 -4.38 0.16
N ASP A 153 -1.11 -5.39 -0.52
CA ASP A 153 -1.56 -5.84 -1.85
C ASP A 153 -3.01 -6.32 -1.84
N TYR A 154 -3.41 -7.11 -0.84
CA TYR A 154 -4.82 -7.56 -0.70
C TYR A 154 -5.78 -6.39 -0.50
N VAL A 155 -5.40 -5.40 0.31
CA VAL A 155 -6.21 -4.19 0.52
C VAL A 155 -6.29 -3.37 -0.77
N ALA A 156 -5.15 -3.11 -1.42
CA ALA A 156 -5.09 -2.34 -2.66
C ALA A 156 -5.91 -2.99 -3.78
N ASN A 157 -5.80 -4.31 -3.95
CA ASN A 157 -6.55 -5.06 -4.96
C ASN A 157 -8.07 -5.06 -4.66
N GLY A 158 -8.46 -5.16 -3.38
CA GLY A 158 -9.85 -5.07 -2.98
C GLY A 158 -10.46 -3.69 -3.26
N LEU A 159 -9.72 -2.62 -3.00
CA LEU A 159 -10.13 -1.26 -3.32
C LEU A 159 -10.15 -1.00 -4.83
N TYR A 160 -9.15 -1.49 -5.57
CA TYR A 160 -9.09 -1.41 -7.03
C TYR A 160 -10.35 -2.00 -7.68
N ALA A 161 -10.86 -3.13 -7.19
CA ALA A 161 -12.08 -3.75 -7.69
C ALA A 161 -13.30 -2.82 -7.63
N ASN A 162 -13.36 -1.91 -6.66
CA ASN A 162 -14.43 -0.93 -6.58
C ASN A 162 -14.32 0.15 -7.67
N TYR A 163 -13.10 0.68 -7.88
CA TYR A 163 -12.89 1.79 -8.81
C TYR A 163 -12.93 1.34 -10.27
N GLU A 164 -12.39 0.16 -10.56
CA GLU A 164 -12.29 -0.35 -11.94
C GLU A 164 -13.54 -1.12 -12.39
N TYR A 165 -14.13 -1.91 -11.49
CA TYR A 165 -15.21 -2.84 -11.85
C TYR A 165 -16.53 -2.52 -11.15
N ASN A 166 -16.62 -1.41 -10.42
CA ASN A 166 -17.78 -1.05 -9.60
C ASN A 166 -18.20 -2.16 -8.59
N ASN A 167 -17.23 -2.99 -8.18
CA ASN A 167 -17.43 -4.04 -7.19
C ASN A 167 -17.10 -3.52 -5.79
N ASN A 168 -18.11 -3.18 -5.03
CA ASN A 168 -17.97 -2.53 -3.73
C ASN A 168 -17.86 -3.50 -2.53
N ILE A 169 -17.90 -4.83 -2.74
CA ILE A 169 -17.90 -5.83 -1.67
C ILE A 169 -16.71 -5.63 -0.74
N TYR A 170 -15.50 -5.54 -1.28
CA TYR A 170 -14.28 -5.41 -0.49
C TYR A 170 -14.12 -4.01 0.12
N LYS A 171 -14.53 -2.96 -0.60
CA LYS A 171 -14.52 -1.59 -0.07
C LYS A 171 -15.47 -1.45 1.12
N ASN A 172 -16.66 -2.03 1.03
CA ASN A 172 -17.62 -2.04 2.13
C ASN A 172 -17.09 -2.81 3.35
N LEU A 173 -16.35 -3.89 3.11
CA LEU A 173 -15.73 -4.66 4.19
C LEU A 173 -14.69 -3.83 4.95
N VAL A 174 -13.86 -3.06 4.26
CA VAL A 174 -12.74 -2.30 4.87
C VAL A 174 -13.12 -0.89 5.33
N LYS A 175 -14.31 -0.40 5.00
CA LYS A 175 -14.72 1.01 5.13
C LYS A 175 -14.48 1.62 6.52
N GLU A 176 -14.71 0.87 7.59
CA GLU A 176 -14.58 1.36 8.96
C GLU A 176 -13.12 1.51 9.43
N LYS A 177 -12.18 0.91 8.69
CA LYS A 177 -10.74 1.04 8.93
C LYS A 177 -10.08 2.10 8.04
N ILE A 178 -10.84 2.71 7.14
CA ILE A 178 -10.31 3.75 6.24
C ILE A 178 -10.13 5.04 7.03
N ASN A 179 -8.89 5.54 7.05
CA ASN A 179 -8.51 6.79 7.70
C ASN A 179 -8.37 7.94 6.68
N VAL A 180 -7.59 7.70 5.61
CA VAL A 180 -7.32 8.72 4.59
C VAL A 180 -7.64 8.17 3.21
N VAL A 181 -8.40 8.94 2.44
CA VAL A 181 -8.60 8.72 1.01
C VAL A 181 -8.14 9.97 0.27
N GLN A 182 -7.23 9.80 -0.67
CA GLN A 182 -6.74 10.87 -1.52
C GLN A 182 -7.02 10.53 -2.98
N TYR A 183 -7.44 11.53 -3.74
CA TYR A 183 -7.61 11.41 -5.19
C TYR A 183 -6.57 12.30 -5.89
N ILE A 184 -5.90 11.72 -6.87
CA ILE A 184 -5.15 12.47 -7.87
C ILE A 184 -5.99 12.42 -9.16
N SER A 185 -6.78 13.45 -9.36
CA SER A 185 -7.36 13.80 -10.64
C SER A 185 -6.66 15.05 -11.12
N CYS A 186 -6.47 15.24 -12.39
CA CYS A 186 -5.71 16.33 -12.98
C CYS A 186 -5.95 17.65 -12.26
N LEU A 187 -4.89 18.30 -11.85
CA LEU A 187 -4.86 19.74 -11.71
C LEU A 187 -4.92 20.31 -13.14
N CYS A 188 -6.12 20.41 -13.70
CA CYS A 188 -6.34 21.39 -14.73
C CYS A 188 -6.09 22.73 -14.06
N GLY A 189 -4.89 23.28 -14.27
CA GLY A 189 -4.58 24.61 -13.84
C GLY A 189 -5.65 25.55 -14.35
N SER A 190 -6.34 26.17 -13.42
CA SER A 190 -7.01 27.43 -13.70
C SER A 190 -5.93 28.37 -14.23
N ARG A 191 -5.96 28.61 -15.54
CA ARG A 191 -5.29 29.74 -16.16
C ARG A 191 -5.96 31.04 -15.70
#